data_d5c4ed3ddf8f7d6cc7a696d391334172
#
_entry.id   d5c4ed3ddf8f7d6cc7a696d391334172
#
_cell.length_a   1.000
_cell.length_b   1.000
_cell.length_c   1.000
_cell.angle_alpha   90.00
_cell.angle_beta   90.00
_cell.angle_gamma   90.00
#
_symmetry.space_group_name_H-M   'P 1'
#
loop_
_entity.id
_entity.type
_entity.pdbx_description
1 polymer ?
#
loop_
_entity_poly.entity_id
_entity_poly.type
_entity_poly.pdbx_seq_one_letter_code
_entity_poly.pdbx_strand_id
1 'polypeptide(L)'
;MEDVVIIDAARSAVGRKGGSIGGAHPADMLGQVVMQLLARNNLESAHVDQVVGGCVNKLASQGMNITRTAWLANGGAIETPCITIDSQCGSSQQSTTLAHNIISSGAADVVMACGVENMTRVPIGSDAVPANKKMGKPVGRSYFEQREFTSQFEAAERLAEKYQLTRSDTDSFGLQSQMRAKAAIENGHFDSQIIP
;
A
#
# COMPACT_ATOMS: atom_id res chain seq x y z
N MET A 1 -22.54 18.97 5.68
CA MET A 1 -21.42 18.03 5.83
C MET A 1 -20.21 18.89 6.10
N GLU A 2 -19.48 18.61 7.15
CA GLU A 2 -18.19 19.26 7.38
C GLU A 2 -17.18 18.74 6.34
N ASP A 3 -16.25 19.62 5.95
CA ASP A 3 -15.23 19.24 4.96
C ASP A 3 -14.22 18.31 5.60
N VAL A 4 -14.00 17.15 4.98
CA VAL A 4 -12.93 16.22 5.38
C VAL A 4 -11.63 16.70 4.80
N VAL A 5 -10.62 16.86 5.65
CA VAL A 5 -9.31 17.37 5.26
C VAL A 5 -8.20 16.34 5.50
N ILE A 6 -7.14 16.39 4.70
CA ILE A 6 -5.91 15.66 4.95
C ILE A 6 -4.99 16.57 5.77
N ILE A 7 -4.67 16.15 6.98
CA ILE A 7 -3.80 16.92 7.89
C ILE A 7 -2.33 16.80 7.42
N ASP A 8 -1.88 15.58 7.13
CA ASP A 8 -0.50 15.33 6.73
C ASP A 8 -0.38 13.98 6.01
N ALA A 9 0.74 13.77 5.32
CA ALA A 9 1.05 12.51 4.66
C ALA A 9 2.56 12.23 4.68
N ALA A 10 2.94 10.97 4.89
CA ALA A 10 4.32 10.54 4.87
C ALA A 10 4.45 9.11 4.36
N ARG A 11 5.68 8.73 4.02
CA ARG A 11 6.02 7.39 3.58
C ARG A 11 7.42 7.00 4.02
N SER A 12 7.71 5.71 4.01
CA SER A 12 9.11 5.23 4.06
C SER A 12 9.83 5.54 2.75
N ALA A 13 11.13 5.37 2.74
CA ALA A 13 11.86 5.26 1.48
C ALA A 13 11.28 4.08 0.66
N VAL A 14 11.32 4.19 -0.67
CA VAL A 14 10.95 3.07 -1.56
C VAL A 14 12.13 2.10 -1.61
N GLY A 15 11.92 0.89 -1.08
CA GLY A 15 12.94 -0.17 -1.10
C GLY A 15 13.08 -0.82 -2.48
N ARG A 16 14.28 -1.32 -2.76
CA ARG A 16 14.51 -2.25 -3.87
C ARG A 16 14.57 -3.69 -3.36
N LYS A 17 14.36 -4.66 -4.23
CA LYS A 17 14.51 -6.08 -3.90
C LYS A 17 15.89 -6.36 -3.30
N GLY A 18 15.93 -6.95 -2.12
CA GLY A 18 17.18 -7.23 -1.37
C GLY A 18 17.93 -5.98 -0.87
N GLY A 19 17.29 -4.81 -0.89
CA GLY A 19 17.85 -3.57 -0.35
C GLY A 19 17.79 -3.49 1.18
N SER A 20 18.29 -2.39 1.75
CA SER A 20 18.47 -2.21 3.20
C SER A 20 17.19 -2.41 4.02
N ILE A 21 16.04 -1.94 3.52
CA ILE A 21 14.76 -2.09 4.23
C ILE A 21 14.01 -3.39 3.89
N GLY A 22 14.49 -4.16 2.91
CA GLY A 22 13.82 -5.41 2.47
C GLY A 22 13.75 -6.48 3.55
N GLY A 23 14.71 -6.49 4.49
CA GLY A 23 14.75 -7.41 5.64
C GLY A 23 13.86 -7.03 6.81
N ALA A 24 13.33 -5.81 6.86
CA ALA A 24 12.49 -5.35 7.95
C ALA A 24 11.13 -6.07 8.00
N HIS A 25 10.58 -6.23 9.19
CA HIS A 25 9.22 -6.77 9.32
C HIS A 25 8.19 -5.75 8.83
N PRO A 26 7.22 -6.13 7.97
CA PRO A 26 6.27 -5.18 7.39
C PRO A 26 5.45 -4.42 8.45
N ALA A 27 5.09 -5.09 9.55
CA ALA A 27 4.37 -4.43 10.65
C ALA A 27 5.22 -3.34 11.32
N ASP A 28 6.52 -3.58 11.50
CA ASP A 28 7.41 -2.61 12.11
C ASP A 28 7.62 -1.41 11.18
N MET A 29 7.81 -1.67 9.88
CA MET A 29 7.92 -0.62 8.87
C MET A 29 6.68 0.29 8.85
N LEU A 30 5.49 -0.31 8.78
CA LEU A 30 4.25 0.46 8.77
C LEU A 30 4.06 1.22 10.07
N GLY A 31 4.24 0.55 11.20
CA GLY A 31 4.02 1.15 12.51
C GLY A 31 4.97 2.31 12.79
N GLN A 32 6.25 2.20 12.41
CA GLN A 32 7.21 3.29 12.55
C GLN A 32 6.80 4.52 11.75
N VAL A 33 6.39 4.35 10.49
CA VAL A 33 5.92 5.46 9.65
C VAL A 33 4.68 6.11 10.26
N VAL A 34 3.70 5.32 10.70
CA VAL A 34 2.47 5.82 11.30
C VAL A 34 2.74 6.57 12.61
N MET A 35 3.54 6.01 13.52
CA MET A 35 3.84 6.67 14.79
C MET A 35 4.67 7.94 14.62
N GLN A 36 5.61 7.98 13.69
CA GLN A 36 6.35 9.19 13.40
C GLN A 36 5.48 10.25 12.72
N LEU A 37 4.52 9.86 11.89
CA LEU A 37 3.54 10.80 11.32
C LEU A 37 2.68 11.43 12.42
N LEU A 38 2.19 10.65 13.39
CA LEU A 38 1.46 11.16 14.54
C LEU A 38 2.33 12.12 15.39
N ALA A 39 3.54 11.70 15.71
CA ALA A 39 4.48 12.51 16.49
C ALA A 39 4.80 13.84 15.80
N ARG A 40 4.98 13.85 14.49
CA ARG A 40 5.24 15.07 13.70
C ARG A 40 4.09 16.08 13.78
N ASN A 41 2.87 15.59 13.98
CA ASN A 41 1.68 16.41 14.12
C ASN A 41 1.25 16.64 15.57
N ASN A 42 2.08 16.27 16.55
CA ASN A 42 1.77 16.34 17.98
C ASN A 42 0.44 15.63 18.34
N LEU A 43 0.13 14.54 17.64
CA LEU A 43 -1.08 13.76 17.83
C LEU A 43 -0.75 12.45 18.57
N GLU A 44 -1.41 12.20 19.69
CA GLU A 44 -1.31 10.93 20.39
C GLU A 44 -2.17 9.85 19.70
N SER A 45 -1.73 8.61 19.77
CA SER A 45 -2.44 7.49 19.13
C SER A 45 -3.89 7.29 19.66
N ALA A 46 -4.14 7.71 20.90
CA ALA A 46 -5.46 7.67 21.51
C ALA A 46 -6.49 8.60 20.85
N HIS A 47 -6.04 9.60 20.10
CA HIS A 47 -6.92 10.50 19.35
C HIS A 47 -7.30 9.97 17.95
N VAL A 48 -6.77 8.82 17.57
CA VAL A 48 -7.12 8.17 16.29
C VAL A 48 -8.28 7.22 16.51
N ASP A 49 -9.44 7.54 15.95
CA ASP A 49 -10.65 6.75 16.12
C ASP A 49 -10.60 5.43 15.36
N GLN A 50 -9.93 5.41 14.19
CA GLN A 50 -9.78 4.19 13.39
C GLN A 50 -8.55 4.24 12.50
N VAL A 51 -7.95 3.06 12.25
CA VAL A 51 -6.88 2.88 11.26
C VAL A 51 -7.37 1.98 10.13
N VAL A 52 -7.28 2.48 8.90
CA VAL A 52 -7.59 1.75 7.67
C VAL A 52 -6.31 1.53 6.88
N GLY A 53 -5.86 0.31 6.77
CA GLY A 53 -4.62 -0.03 6.07
C GLY A 53 -4.82 -0.91 4.84
N GLY A 54 -4.07 -0.63 3.78
CA GLY A 54 -4.04 -1.44 2.55
C GLY A 54 -2.89 -2.45 2.57
N CYS A 55 -3.17 -3.69 2.19
CA CYS A 55 -2.16 -4.71 1.95
C CYS A 55 -2.70 -5.78 1.01
N VAL A 56 -1.95 -6.13 -0.03
CA VAL A 56 -2.39 -7.10 -1.06
C VAL A 56 -2.07 -8.53 -0.65
N ASN A 57 -0.79 -8.85 -0.49
CA ASN A 57 -0.38 -10.23 -0.17
C ASN A 57 -0.46 -10.47 1.35
N LYS A 58 -1.67 -10.71 1.86
CA LYS A 58 -1.91 -10.99 3.29
C LYS A 58 -1.50 -12.43 3.64
N LEU A 59 -0.21 -12.70 3.54
CA LEU A 59 0.39 -14.00 3.77
C LEU A 59 1.64 -13.89 4.65
N ALA A 60 1.96 -14.91 5.43
CA ALA A 60 3.15 -14.98 6.28
C ALA A 60 3.31 -13.71 7.14
N SER A 61 4.41 -12.97 6.99
CA SER A 61 4.67 -11.75 7.77
C SER A 61 3.71 -10.57 7.48
N GLN A 62 2.89 -10.67 6.44
CA GLN A 62 1.80 -9.73 6.12
C GLN A 62 0.41 -10.33 6.39
N GLY A 63 0.36 -11.53 6.98
CA GLY A 63 -0.87 -12.23 7.28
C GLY A 63 -1.70 -11.58 8.40
N MET A 64 -2.85 -12.19 8.66
CA MET A 64 -3.82 -11.69 9.65
C MET A 64 -4.27 -10.26 9.35
N ASN A 65 -4.43 -9.44 10.38
CA ASN A 65 -4.68 -8.01 10.25
C ASN A 65 -3.37 -7.25 10.45
N ILE A 66 -2.58 -7.13 9.37
CA ILE A 66 -1.26 -6.49 9.40
C ILE A 66 -1.35 -5.04 9.91
N THR A 67 -2.42 -4.31 9.60
CA THR A 67 -2.66 -2.95 10.08
C THR A 67 -2.77 -2.92 11.61
N ARG A 68 -3.54 -3.82 12.19
CA ARG A 68 -3.67 -3.92 13.65
C ARG A 68 -2.36 -4.36 14.30
N THR A 69 -1.67 -5.31 13.69
CA THR A 69 -0.36 -5.77 14.17
C THR A 69 0.64 -4.62 14.17
N ALA A 70 0.72 -3.84 13.09
CA ALA A 70 1.60 -2.69 12.98
C ALA A 70 1.29 -1.62 14.02
N TRP A 71 0.01 -1.30 14.20
CA TRP A 71 -0.46 -0.32 15.18
C TRP A 71 -0.04 -0.69 16.60
N LEU A 72 -0.40 -1.89 17.05
CA LEU A 72 -0.13 -2.33 18.41
C LEU A 72 1.35 -2.57 18.70
N ALA A 73 2.08 -3.17 17.76
CA ALA A 73 3.51 -3.46 17.92
C ALA A 73 4.36 -2.19 18.09
N ASN A 74 3.87 -1.04 17.64
CA ASN A 74 4.57 0.23 17.70
C ASN A 74 3.95 1.22 18.70
N GLY A 75 3.15 0.75 19.65
CA GLY A 75 2.63 1.54 20.77
C GLY A 75 1.33 2.30 20.49
N GLY A 76 0.59 1.92 19.45
CA GLY A 76 -0.74 2.48 19.18
C GLY A 76 -1.75 2.10 20.29
N ALA A 77 -2.71 2.97 20.53
CA ALA A 77 -3.75 2.77 21.54
C ALA A 77 -4.55 1.49 21.28
N ILE A 78 -4.79 0.72 22.32
CA ILE A 78 -5.46 -0.60 22.20
C ILE A 78 -6.93 -0.46 21.82
N GLU A 79 -7.55 0.65 22.17
CA GLU A 79 -8.94 0.97 21.88
C GLU A 79 -9.19 1.28 20.41
N THR A 80 -8.17 1.75 19.66
CA THR A 80 -8.31 2.12 18.26
C THR A 80 -8.54 0.92 17.36
N PRO A 81 -9.70 0.75 16.72
CA PRO A 81 -9.94 -0.34 15.79
C PRO A 81 -9.10 -0.18 14.51
N CYS A 82 -8.62 -1.30 14.00
CA CYS A 82 -7.85 -1.32 12.76
C CYS A 82 -8.43 -2.33 11.78
N ILE A 83 -8.48 -2.00 10.51
CA ILE A 83 -8.88 -2.90 9.43
C ILE A 83 -7.79 -2.97 8.36
N THR A 84 -7.65 -4.12 7.75
CA THR A 84 -6.80 -4.29 6.56
C THR A 84 -7.69 -4.61 5.37
N ILE A 85 -7.55 -3.83 4.31
CA ILE A 85 -8.32 -3.98 3.08
C ILE A 85 -7.42 -4.38 1.91
N ASP A 86 -8.04 -5.01 0.92
CA ASP A 86 -7.42 -5.38 -0.33
C ASP A 86 -8.30 -4.89 -1.49
N SER A 87 -7.74 -4.04 -2.30
CA SER A 87 -8.25 -3.58 -3.59
C SER A 87 -7.12 -3.64 -4.63
N GLN A 88 -6.34 -4.70 -4.57
CA GLN A 88 -5.12 -4.90 -5.34
C GLN A 88 -4.18 -3.67 -5.23
N CYS A 89 -3.57 -3.24 -6.33
CA CYS A 89 -2.65 -2.08 -6.35
C CYS A 89 -3.28 -0.77 -5.88
N GLY A 90 -4.61 -0.68 -5.81
CA GLY A 90 -5.38 0.46 -5.30
C GLY A 90 -5.68 0.43 -3.80
N SER A 91 -5.14 -0.54 -3.03
CA SER A 91 -5.53 -0.76 -1.63
C SER A 91 -5.34 0.47 -0.74
N SER A 92 -4.20 1.16 -0.80
CA SER A 92 -3.96 2.36 0.01
C SER A 92 -4.79 3.56 -0.45
N GLN A 93 -5.08 3.69 -1.75
CA GLN A 93 -6.02 4.69 -2.24
C GLN A 93 -7.44 4.40 -1.71
N GLN A 94 -7.86 3.14 -1.72
CA GLN A 94 -9.13 2.73 -1.15
C GLN A 94 -9.19 2.96 0.37
N SER A 95 -8.05 2.81 1.09
CA SER A 95 -7.95 3.17 2.51
C SER A 95 -8.27 4.66 2.73
N THR A 96 -7.73 5.54 1.90
CA THR A 96 -7.99 6.97 1.94
C THR A 96 -9.45 7.29 1.63
N THR A 97 -10.04 6.63 0.62
CA THR A 97 -11.46 6.79 0.29
C THR A 97 -12.36 6.35 1.44
N LEU A 98 -12.05 5.23 2.09
CA LEU A 98 -12.81 4.76 3.24
C LEU A 98 -12.66 5.67 4.45
N ALA A 99 -11.46 6.19 4.72
CA ALA A 99 -11.23 7.17 5.79
C ALA A 99 -12.10 8.42 5.58
N HIS A 100 -12.11 8.97 4.36
CA HIS A 100 -13.01 10.07 4.01
C HIS A 100 -14.48 9.72 4.29
N ASN A 101 -14.95 8.56 3.86
CA ASN A 101 -16.34 8.15 4.03
C ASN A 101 -16.72 7.95 5.50
N ILE A 102 -15.82 7.40 6.31
CA ILE A 102 -16.03 7.21 7.76
C ILE A 102 -16.19 8.55 8.45
N ILE A 103 -15.32 9.52 8.16
CA ILE A 103 -15.41 10.87 8.73
C ILE A 103 -16.66 11.59 8.22
N SER A 104 -16.92 11.56 6.91
CA SER A 104 -18.09 12.22 6.31
C SER A 104 -19.43 11.70 6.84
N SER A 105 -19.49 10.46 7.30
CA SER A 105 -20.68 9.86 7.92
C SER A 105 -20.87 10.25 9.39
N GLY A 106 -19.89 10.91 10.00
CA GLY A 106 -19.87 11.23 11.43
C GLY A 106 -19.57 10.02 12.33
N ALA A 107 -19.04 8.92 11.77
CA ALA A 107 -18.70 7.73 12.55
C ALA A 107 -17.34 7.86 13.27
N ALA A 108 -16.50 8.79 12.83
CA ALA A 108 -15.21 9.11 13.42
C ALA A 108 -14.80 10.54 13.05
N ASP A 109 -13.94 11.14 13.86
CA ASP A 109 -13.40 12.48 13.63
C ASP A 109 -11.97 12.40 13.04
N VAL A 110 -11.16 11.43 13.47
CA VAL A 110 -9.77 11.26 13.05
C VAL A 110 -9.53 9.83 12.57
N VAL A 111 -9.22 9.65 11.31
CA VAL A 111 -8.93 8.35 10.72
C VAL A 111 -7.55 8.32 10.07
N MET A 112 -6.76 7.31 10.42
CA MET A 112 -5.46 7.05 9.80
C MET A 112 -5.65 6.14 8.58
N ALA A 113 -5.37 6.66 7.39
CA ALA A 113 -5.26 5.86 6.17
C ALA A 113 -3.80 5.50 5.91
N CYS A 114 -3.50 4.23 5.68
CA CYS A 114 -2.13 3.76 5.48
C CYS A 114 -2.06 2.53 4.58
N GLY A 115 -0.87 1.97 4.41
CA GLY A 115 -0.67 0.68 3.75
C GLY A 115 0.79 0.25 3.74
N VAL A 116 1.00 -1.04 3.52
CA VAL A 116 2.34 -1.64 3.48
C VAL A 116 2.38 -2.81 2.52
N GLU A 117 3.51 -2.93 1.81
CA GLU A 117 3.81 -4.11 1.00
C GLU A 117 5.33 -4.32 0.98
N ASN A 118 5.82 -5.41 1.57
CA ASN A 118 7.23 -5.80 1.51
C ASN A 118 7.40 -6.98 0.57
N MET A 119 7.55 -6.70 -0.72
CA MET A 119 7.67 -7.72 -1.77
C MET A 119 9.01 -8.46 -1.78
N THR A 120 9.98 -8.08 -0.96
CA THR A 120 11.20 -8.87 -0.72
C THR A 120 10.89 -10.06 0.18
N ARG A 121 10.07 -9.87 1.22
CA ARG A 121 9.69 -10.93 2.16
C ARG A 121 8.49 -11.75 1.70
N VAL A 122 7.49 -11.09 1.14
CA VAL A 122 6.28 -11.71 0.58
C VAL A 122 6.19 -11.31 -0.89
N PRO A 123 6.78 -12.10 -1.80
CA PRO A 123 6.79 -11.79 -3.22
C PRO A 123 5.37 -11.63 -3.78
N ILE A 124 5.23 -10.73 -4.76
CA ILE A 124 3.95 -10.52 -5.43
C ILE A 124 3.40 -11.83 -6.01
N GLY A 125 2.11 -12.08 -5.81
CA GLY A 125 1.45 -13.30 -6.26
C GLY A 125 1.66 -14.51 -5.35
N SER A 126 2.29 -14.34 -4.17
CA SER A 126 2.48 -15.43 -3.21
C SER A 126 1.16 -16.03 -2.71
N ASP A 127 0.09 -15.26 -2.70
CA ASP A 127 -1.27 -15.69 -2.37
C ASP A 127 -1.95 -16.48 -3.50
N ALA A 128 -1.49 -16.29 -4.74
CA ALA A 128 -1.99 -17.02 -5.92
C ALA A 128 -1.29 -18.37 -6.13
N VAL A 129 -0.11 -18.56 -5.54
CA VAL A 129 0.64 -19.83 -5.60
C VAL A 129 0.33 -20.61 -4.32
N PRO A 130 -0.51 -21.65 -4.37
CA PRO A 130 -0.87 -22.39 -3.16
C PRO A 130 0.38 -23.04 -2.57
N ALA A 131 0.76 -22.61 -1.38
CA ALA A 131 1.79 -23.29 -0.57
C ALA A 131 1.39 -24.72 -0.25
N ASN A 132 0.09 -24.99 -0.32
CA ASN A 132 -0.50 -26.30 -0.19
C ASN A 132 -1.54 -26.50 -1.31
N LYS A 133 -1.30 -27.45 -2.21
CA LYS A 133 -2.21 -27.80 -3.32
C LYS A 133 -3.64 -28.15 -2.86
N LYS A 134 -3.83 -28.52 -1.57
CA LYS A 134 -5.13 -28.83 -0.99
C LYS A 134 -5.99 -27.56 -0.73
N MET A 135 -5.40 -26.39 -0.67
CA MET A 135 -6.13 -25.15 -0.41
C MET A 135 -6.85 -24.58 -1.64
N GLY A 136 -6.58 -25.14 -2.82
CA GLY A 136 -7.22 -24.72 -4.06
C GLY A 136 -6.56 -23.51 -4.72
N LYS A 137 -7.20 -23.04 -5.79
CA LYS A 137 -6.74 -21.86 -6.56
C LYS A 137 -7.64 -20.67 -6.24
N PRO A 138 -7.10 -19.43 -6.23
CA PRO A 138 -7.92 -18.24 -5.96
C PRO A 138 -8.98 -17.98 -7.05
N VAL A 139 -8.73 -18.44 -8.30
CA VAL A 139 -9.64 -18.29 -9.42
C VAL A 139 -10.23 -19.66 -9.76
N GLY A 140 -11.53 -19.80 -9.58
CA GLY A 140 -12.29 -21.02 -9.86
C GLY A 140 -12.69 -21.15 -11.33
N ARG A 141 -13.17 -22.35 -11.72
CA ARG A 141 -13.57 -22.66 -13.10
C ARG A 141 -14.64 -21.70 -13.64
N SER A 142 -15.62 -21.35 -12.82
CA SER A 142 -16.72 -20.45 -13.20
C SER A 142 -16.25 -19.06 -13.66
N TYR A 143 -15.10 -18.59 -13.18
CA TYR A 143 -14.53 -17.35 -13.67
C TYR A 143 -14.17 -17.45 -15.17
N PHE A 144 -13.49 -18.54 -15.54
CA PHE A 144 -13.03 -18.76 -16.93
C PHE A 144 -14.18 -19.03 -17.90
N GLU A 145 -15.34 -19.42 -17.40
CA GLU A 145 -16.57 -19.57 -18.21
C GLU A 145 -17.19 -18.20 -18.57
N GLN A 146 -16.90 -17.17 -17.79
CA GLN A 146 -17.45 -15.82 -17.95
C GLN A 146 -16.43 -14.79 -18.44
N ARG A 147 -15.17 -14.97 -18.12
CA ARG A 147 -14.12 -13.99 -18.36
C ARG A 147 -12.81 -14.65 -18.74
N GLU A 148 -12.04 -13.96 -19.57
CA GLU A 148 -10.63 -14.28 -19.77
C GLU A 148 -9.81 -13.77 -18.58
N PHE A 149 -8.91 -14.58 -18.03
CA PHE A 149 -7.94 -14.15 -17.06
C PHE A 149 -6.65 -13.76 -17.77
N THR A 150 -6.35 -12.47 -17.77
CA THR A 150 -5.17 -11.91 -18.43
C THR A 150 -4.17 -11.41 -17.39
N SER A 151 -2.91 -11.75 -17.56
CA SER A 151 -1.84 -11.17 -16.71
C SER A 151 -1.62 -9.69 -17.03
N GLN A 152 -1.02 -8.95 -16.10
CA GLN A 152 -0.65 -7.55 -16.35
C GLN A 152 0.31 -7.42 -17.54
N PHE A 153 1.21 -8.38 -17.72
CA PHE A 153 2.18 -8.38 -18.83
C PHE A 153 1.47 -8.53 -20.17
N GLU A 154 0.60 -9.50 -20.28
CA GLU A 154 -0.22 -9.71 -21.48
C GLU A 154 -1.13 -8.50 -21.76
N ALA A 155 -1.74 -7.94 -20.72
CA ALA A 155 -2.57 -6.74 -20.87
C ALA A 155 -1.76 -5.54 -21.38
N ALA A 156 -0.51 -5.37 -20.90
CA ALA A 156 0.39 -4.33 -21.36
C ALA A 156 0.78 -4.51 -22.84
N GLU A 157 1.06 -5.74 -23.28
CA GLU A 157 1.34 -6.03 -24.69
C GLU A 157 0.14 -5.71 -25.59
N ARG A 158 -1.06 -6.13 -25.19
CA ARG A 158 -2.30 -5.79 -25.92
C ARG A 158 -2.55 -4.29 -26.03
N LEU A 159 -2.20 -3.53 -24.96
CA LEU A 159 -2.28 -2.07 -25.01
C LEU A 159 -1.20 -1.47 -25.93
N ALA A 160 0.01 -2.01 -25.91
CA ALA A 160 1.07 -1.57 -26.80
C ALA A 160 0.69 -1.79 -28.26
N GLU A 161 0.16 -2.95 -28.62
CA GLU A 161 -0.36 -3.22 -29.95
C GLU A 161 -1.50 -2.28 -30.34
N LYS A 162 -2.49 -2.12 -29.44
CA LYS A 162 -3.68 -1.27 -29.69
C LYS A 162 -3.30 0.19 -29.96
N TYR A 163 -2.31 0.72 -29.21
CA TYR A 163 -1.87 2.11 -29.32
C TYR A 163 -0.60 2.27 -30.17
N GLN A 164 -0.14 1.20 -30.81
CA GLN A 164 1.05 1.18 -31.66
C GLN A 164 2.32 1.74 -30.95
N LEU A 165 2.45 1.43 -29.66
CA LEU A 165 3.60 1.83 -28.86
C LEU A 165 4.81 0.98 -29.22
N THR A 166 5.94 1.65 -29.45
CA THR A 166 7.20 1.00 -29.75
C THR A 166 8.06 0.81 -28.49
N ARG A 167 9.08 -0.02 -28.59
CA ARG A 167 10.11 -0.15 -27.56
C ARG A 167 10.77 1.22 -27.26
N SER A 168 11.02 2.02 -28.28
CA SER A 168 11.63 3.36 -28.12
C SER A 168 10.74 4.30 -27.31
N ASP A 169 9.41 4.21 -27.48
CA ASP A 169 8.47 5.03 -26.71
C ASP A 169 8.53 4.69 -25.23
N THR A 170 8.51 3.40 -24.91
CA THR A 170 8.57 2.91 -23.52
C THR A 170 9.92 3.21 -22.86
N ASP A 171 11.03 3.06 -23.57
CA ASP A 171 12.37 3.40 -23.09
C ASP A 171 12.51 4.90 -22.84
N SER A 172 12.00 5.74 -23.74
CA SER A 172 12.01 7.21 -23.59
C SER A 172 11.18 7.64 -22.38
N PHE A 173 10.01 7.03 -22.18
CA PHE A 173 9.17 7.29 -21.01
C PHE A 173 9.87 6.88 -19.71
N GLY A 174 10.50 5.70 -19.69
CA GLY A 174 11.27 5.21 -18.54
C GLY A 174 12.44 6.14 -18.20
N LEU A 175 13.22 6.55 -19.19
CA LEU A 175 14.33 7.49 -19.01
C LEU A 175 13.85 8.83 -18.44
N GLN A 176 12.77 9.39 -18.99
CA GLN A 176 12.20 10.65 -18.50
C GLN A 176 11.74 10.52 -17.03
N SER A 177 11.13 9.38 -16.66
CA SER A 177 10.74 9.10 -15.28
C SER A 177 11.93 9.11 -14.33
N GLN A 178 13.04 8.45 -14.70
CA GLN A 178 14.27 8.42 -13.89
C GLN A 178 14.91 9.81 -13.76
N MET A 179 14.94 10.59 -14.85
CA MET A 179 15.48 11.97 -14.81
C MET A 179 14.67 12.88 -13.90
N ARG A 180 13.33 12.78 -13.94
CA ARG A 180 12.45 13.53 -13.04
C ARG A 180 12.63 13.12 -11.58
N ALA A 181 12.74 11.83 -11.29
CA ALA A 181 12.99 11.33 -9.94
C ALA A 181 14.34 11.83 -9.41
N LYS A 182 15.41 11.79 -10.24
CA LYS A 182 16.72 12.33 -9.88
C LYS A 182 16.64 13.81 -9.53
N ALA A 183 16.04 14.63 -10.39
CA ALA A 183 15.89 16.05 -10.15
C ALA A 183 15.09 16.36 -8.88
N ALA A 184 14.01 15.59 -8.61
CA ALA A 184 13.23 15.76 -7.40
C ALA A 184 14.04 15.43 -6.13
N ILE A 185 14.89 14.39 -6.16
CA ILE A 185 15.79 14.03 -5.06
C ILE A 185 16.83 15.14 -4.84
N GLU A 186 17.51 15.57 -5.91
CA GLU A 186 18.56 16.59 -5.84
C GLU A 186 18.04 17.95 -5.36
N ASN A 187 16.77 18.27 -5.63
CA ASN A 187 16.11 19.49 -5.17
C ASN A 187 15.40 19.35 -3.81
N GLY A 188 15.54 18.24 -3.09
CA GLY A 188 14.97 18.03 -1.76
C GLY A 188 13.44 17.93 -1.74
N HIS A 189 12.77 17.67 -2.88
CA HIS A 189 11.30 17.63 -2.92
C HIS A 189 10.69 16.51 -2.07
N PHE A 190 11.48 15.51 -1.69
CA PHE A 190 11.01 14.38 -0.87
C PHE A 190 11.39 14.48 0.61
N ASP A 191 12.15 15.49 1.03
CA ASP A 191 12.69 15.57 2.38
C ASP A 191 11.60 15.64 3.45
N SER A 192 10.50 16.34 3.16
CA SER A 192 9.34 16.42 4.07
C SER A 192 8.41 15.21 4.00
N GLN A 193 8.56 14.36 2.98
CA GLN A 193 7.66 13.23 2.73
C GLN A 193 8.18 11.91 3.30
N ILE A 194 9.51 11.76 3.36
CA ILE A 194 10.16 10.51 3.75
C ILE A 194 10.47 10.54 5.24
N ILE A 195 9.96 9.53 5.91
CA ILE A 195 10.34 9.17 7.28
C ILE A 195 11.51 8.19 7.17
N PRO A 196 12.71 8.53 7.71
CA PRO A 196 13.91 7.71 7.62
C PRO A 196 13.84 6.41 8.42
#